data_b1b70602308d3faf341d4fab458d9d70
#
_entry.id   b1b70602308d3faf341d4fab458d9d70
#
_cell.length_a   1.000
_cell.length_b   1.000
_cell.length_c   1.000
_cell.angle_alpha   90.00
_cell.angle_beta   90.00
_cell.angle_gamma   90.00
#
_symmetry.space_group_name_H-M   'P 1'
#
loop_
_entity.id
_entity.type
_entity.pdbx_description
1 polymer ?
#
loop_
_entity_poly.entity_id
_entity_poly.type
_entity_poly.pdbx_seq_one_letter_code
_entity_poly.pdbx_strand_id
1 'polypeptide(L)'
;NYGSLKKLGVEPVAITNAFPDSKYLGNSKVKKVNPEDVEAVAKLKPDLIITYQANNNNKKFSKIAPTVPINAQKLDYKETYIEYGKLVNKEDKAKQQANEVAKKLEQDGKEIKKHIGNDATFSIMDIQQKDIYQFGPRFGRGSDILYDGFKVKQDPEAQKAMPAERFMKVPKEKFNDYAGDYLMIPTPDGKKSKAEFTTSDMWKNNEAVAQNNVIYYDADEAIYSDLITIEKQGEQFKKEIININ
;
A
#
# COMPACT_ATOMS: atom_id res chain seq x y z
N ASN A 1 10.47 -6.59 3.68
CA ASN A 1 10.26 -5.42 2.82
C ASN A 1 11.61 -4.88 2.34
N TYR A 2 11.95 -5.16 1.08
CA TYR A 2 13.25 -4.78 0.50
C TYR A 2 13.45 -3.28 0.43
N GLY A 3 12.42 -2.54 0.05
CA GLY A 3 12.49 -1.07 -0.06
C GLY A 3 12.88 -0.39 1.25
N SER A 4 12.41 -0.91 2.39
CA SER A 4 12.80 -0.40 3.70
C SER A 4 14.29 -0.59 3.97
N LEU A 5 14.83 -1.78 3.73
CA LEU A 5 16.26 -2.06 3.90
C LEU A 5 17.12 -1.21 2.94
N LYS A 6 16.68 -1.11 1.67
CA LYS A 6 17.37 -0.31 0.65
C LYS A 6 17.46 1.17 1.05
N LYS A 7 16.36 1.78 1.54
CA LYS A 7 16.36 3.18 2.00
C LYS A 7 17.27 3.40 3.21
N LEU A 8 17.38 2.39 4.08
CA LEU A 8 18.34 2.39 5.19
C LEU A 8 19.79 2.21 4.73
N GLY A 9 20.03 1.81 3.48
CA GLY A 9 21.37 1.49 2.94
C GLY A 9 21.87 0.14 3.43
N VAL A 10 20.98 -0.84 3.54
CA VAL A 10 21.30 -2.23 3.90
C VAL A 10 20.92 -3.13 2.74
N GLU A 11 21.89 -3.89 2.25
CA GLU A 11 21.70 -4.89 1.20
C GLU A 11 21.47 -6.27 1.84
N PRO A 12 20.29 -6.87 1.73
CA PRO A 12 20.06 -8.21 2.25
C PRO A 12 20.70 -9.29 1.37
N VAL A 13 21.04 -10.44 1.94
CA VAL A 13 21.58 -11.60 1.18
C VAL A 13 20.57 -12.19 0.21
N ALA A 14 19.28 -12.06 0.52
CA ALA A 14 18.19 -12.42 -0.38
C ALA A 14 16.88 -11.71 -0.01
N ILE A 15 15.97 -11.65 -0.96
CA ILE A 15 14.59 -11.16 -0.80
C ILE A 15 13.60 -12.21 -1.30
N THR A 16 12.34 -12.09 -0.88
CA THR A 16 11.27 -12.96 -1.39
C THR A 16 10.98 -12.72 -2.87
N ASN A 17 10.61 -13.79 -3.59
CA ASN A 17 10.07 -13.73 -4.94
C ASN A 17 8.53 -13.74 -4.98
N ALA A 18 7.87 -13.63 -3.82
CA ALA A 18 6.40 -13.71 -3.73
C ALA A 18 5.68 -12.50 -4.31
N PHE A 19 6.39 -11.41 -4.59
CA PHE A 19 5.83 -10.17 -5.11
C PHE A 19 6.55 -9.75 -6.40
N PRO A 20 5.90 -9.01 -7.32
CA PRO A 20 6.52 -8.47 -8.51
C PRO A 20 7.68 -7.52 -8.15
N ASP A 21 8.50 -7.17 -9.15
CA ASP A 21 9.53 -6.15 -8.96
C ASP A 21 8.91 -4.76 -9.02
N SER A 22 9.21 -3.93 -8.03
CA SER A 22 8.77 -2.55 -8.02
C SER A 22 9.64 -1.67 -8.93
N LYS A 23 9.03 -0.89 -9.81
CA LYS A 23 9.72 0.11 -10.64
C LYS A 23 10.39 1.21 -9.81
N TYR A 24 9.85 1.50 -8.62
CA TYR A 24 10.42 2.50 -7.71
C TYR A 24 11.70 2.01 -7.03
N LEU A 25 11.88 0.71 -6.92
CA LEU A 25 13.08 0.12 -6.32
C LEU A 25 14.20 -0.12 -7.36
N GLY A 26 13.87 -0.06 -8.65
CA GLY A 26 14.78 -0.36 -9.73
C GLY A 26 15.19 -1.84 -9.78
N ASN A 27 16.06 -2.19 -10.72
CA ASN A 27 16.53 -3.56 -10.88
C ASN A 27 17.42 -3.95 -9.69
N SER A 28 16.93 -4.87 -8.86
CA SER A 28 17.71 -5.43 -7.77
C SER A 28 18.54 -6.62 -8.27
N LYS A 29 19.84 -6.64 -7.90
CA LYS A 29 20.72 -7.81 -8.09
C LYS A 29 20.64 -8.78 -6.91
N VAL A 30 19.85 -8.46 -5.89
CA VAL A 30 19.66 -9.29 -4.70
C VAL A 30 19.02 -10.61 -5.09
N LYS A 31 19.57 -11.70 -4.60
CA LYS A 31 19.05 -13.05 -4.84
C LYS A 31 17.59 -13.14 -4.39
N LYS A 32 16.73 -13.73 -5.22
CA LYS A 32 15.35 -14.02 -4.88
C LYS A 32 15.19 -15.45 -4.40
N VAL A 33 14.37 -15.64 -3.38
CA VAL A 33 14.08 -16.93 -2.78
C VAL A 33 12.59 -17.10 -2.55
N ASN A 34 12.09 -18.31 -2.78
CA ASN A 34 10.73 -18.65 -2.40
C ASN A 34 10.63 -18.71 -0.86
N PRO A 35 9.75 -17.90 -0.22
CA PRO A 35 9.60 -17.88 1.23
C PRO A 35 9.04 -19.21 1.81
N GLU A 36 8.50 -20.09 0.98
CA GLU A 36 8.06 -21.44 1.39
C GLU A 36 9.20 -22.46 1.35
N ASP A 37 10.31 -22.17 0.68
CA ASP A 37 11.47 -23.08 0.58
C ASP A 37 12.46 -22.81 1.74
N VAL A 38 12.22 -23.50 2.84
CA VAL A 38 13.03 -23.40 4.07
C VAL A 38 14.48 -23.84 3.86
N GLU A 39 14.72 -24.83 2.98
CA GLU A 39 16.07 -25.30 2.67
C GLU A 39 16.85 -24.29 1.86
N ALA A 40 16.19 -23.63 0.89
CA ALA A 40 16.81 -22.54 0.14
C ALA A 40 17.22 -21.39 1.05
N VAL A 41 16.36 -21.03 2.03
CA VAL A 41 16.69 -20.01 3.05
C VAL A 41 17.87 -20.46 3.91
N ALA A 42 17.93 -21.71 4.36
CA ALA A 42 19.02 -22.23 5.17
C ALA A 42 20.39 -22.20 4.42
N LYS A 43 20.38 -22.48 3.11
CA LYS A 43 21.58 -22.43 2.26
C LYS A 43 22.16 -21.02 2.13
N LEU A 44 21.39 -19.97 2.39
CA LEU A 44 21.85 -18.59 2.39
C LEU A 44 22.69 -18.24 3.62
N LYS A 45 22.62 -19.04 4.69
CA LYS A 45 23.27 -18.81 5.99
C LYS A 45 23.02 -17.36 6.50
N PRO A 46 21.77 -16.91 6.63
CA PRO A 46 21.47 -15.56 7.06
C PRO A 46 21.82 -15.39 8.54
N ASP A 47 22.21 -14.16 8.94
CA ASP A 47 22.41 -13.78 10.35
C ASP A 47 21.08 -13.37 11.01
N LEU A 48 20.13 -12.91 10.19
CA LEU A 48 18.79 -12.46 10.61
C LEU A 48 17.79 -12.77 9.50
N ILE A 49 16.61 -13.24 9.91
CA ILE A 49 15.46 -13.43 9.01
C ILE A 49 14.35 -12.48 9.45
N ILE A 50 13.95 -11.57 8.55
CA ILE A 50 12.81 -10.69 8.75
C ILE A 50 11.66 -11.23 7.88
N THR A 51 10.55 -11.51 8.51
CA THR A 51 9.38 -12.11 7.88
C THR A 51 8.11 -11.38 8.33
N TYR A 52 6.93 -11.88 8.00
CA TYR A 52 5.67 -11.34 8.49
C TYR A 52 4.97 -12.31 9.44
N GLN A 53 4.11 -11.76 10.30
CA GLN A 53 3.50 -12.49 11.41
C GLN A 53 2.76 -13.77 10.97
N ALA A 54 2.07 -13.71 9.85
CA ALA A 54 1.25 -14.83 9.35
C ALA A 54 2.02 -15.88 8.55
N ASN A 55 3.37 -15.80 8.46
CA ASN A 55 4.14 -16.81 7.75
C ASN A 55 4.19 -18.13 8.54
N ASN A 56 3.69 -19.20 7.94
CA ASN A 56 3.61 -20.53 8.55
C ASN A 56 4.99 -21.14 8.85
N ASN A 57 6.05 -20.70 8.21
CA ASN A 57 7.40 -21.20 8.38
C ASN A 57 8.21 -20.48 9.47
N ASN A 58 7.64 -19.51 10.20
CA ASN A 58 8.35 -18.76 11.24
C ASN A 58 9.06 -19.65 12.26
N LYS A 59 8.41 -20.73 12.72
CA LYS A 59 9.02 -21.74 13.63
C LYS A 59 10.18 -22.51 12.99
N LYS A 60 10.15 -22.73 11.67
CA LYS A 60 11.24 -23.41 10.96
C LYS A 60 12.40 -22.45 10.74
N PHE A 61 12.12 -21.21 10.39
CA PHE A 61 13.12 -20.17 10.21
C PHE A 61 13.89 -19.87 11.49
N SER A 62 13.24 -19.89 12.66
CA SER A 62 13.90 -19.67 13.95
C SER A 62 14.92 -20.75 14.33
N LYS A 63 14.93 -21.90 13.64
CA LYS A 63 15.97 -22.92 13.77
C LYS A 63 17.19 -22.65 12.86
N ILE A 64 17.08 -21.72 11.91
CA ILE A 64 18.16 -21.34 10.99
C ILE A 64 18.91 -20.14 11.54
N ALA A 65 18.19 -19.08 11.91
CA ALA A 65 18.73 -17.81 12.41
C ALA A 65 17.70 -17.09 13.28
N PRO A 66 18.09 -16.07 14.06
CA PRO A 66 17.15 -15.16 14.71
C PRO A 66 16.11 -14.69 13.70
N THR A 67 14.83 -14.91 14.03
CA THR A 67 13.71 -14.63 13.11
C THR A 67 12.76 -13.65 13.76
N VAL A 68 12.50 -12.53 13.08
CA VAL A 68 11.61 -11.47 13.55
C VAL A 68 10.40 -11.35 12.61
N PRO A 69 9.22 -11.82 13.06
CA PRO A 69 7.98 -11.64 12.33
C PRO A 69 7.39 -10.25 12.57
N ILE A 70 7.38 -9.41 11.54
CA ILE A 70 6.76 -8.07 11.60
C ILE A 70 5.23 -8.21 11.51
N ASN A 71 4.53 -7.53 12.39
CA ASN A 71 3.08 -7.44 12.37
C ASN A 71 2.61 -6.11 11.75
N ALA A 72 2.55 -6.07 10.43
CA ALA A 72 2.10 -4.90 9.69
C ALA A 72 0.61 -4.53 9.91
N GLN A 73 -0.19 -5.41 10.53
CA GLN A 73 -1.57 -5.07 10.89
C GLN A 73 -1.65 -4.18 12.13
N LYS A 74 -0.64 -4.22 13.00
CA LYS A 74 -0.59 -3.42 14.24
C LYS A 74 0.19 -2.12 14.06
N LEU A 75 1.12 -2.07 13.13
CA LEU A 75 2.01 -0.96 12.88
C LEU A 75 1.55 -0.15 11.66
N ASP A 76 1.70 1.15 11.71
CA ASP A 76 1.61 1.98 10.50
C ASP A 76 2.91 1.87 9.68
N TYR A 77 2.96 2.51 8.50
CA TYR A 77 4.13 2.46 7.62
C TYR A 77 5.39 3.06 8.25
N LYS A 78 5.26 4.08 9.12
CA LYS A 78 6.39 4.72 9.84
C LYS A 78 6.92 3.78 10.91
N GLU A 79 6.02 3.26 11.74
CA GLU A 79 6.35 2.32 12.80
C GLU A 79 7.01 1.08 12.22
N THR A 80 6.45 0.53 11.13
CA THR A 80 7.03 -0.60 10.40
C THR A 80 8.45 -0.28 9.93
N TYR A 81 8.67 0.90 9.35
CA TYR A 81 10.00 1.30 8.88
C TYR A 81 11.00 1.47 10.02
N ILE A 82 10.57 2.03 11.15
CA ILE A 82 11.40 2.19 12.36
C ILE A 82 11.79 0.82 12.93
N GLU A 83 10.88 -0.16 12.92
CA GLU A 83 11.21 -1.54 13.34
C GLU A 83 12.32 -2.15 12.46
N TYR A 84 12.27 -1.96 11.13
CA TYR A 84 13.39 -2.34 10.26
C TYR A 84 14.69 -1.63 10.68
N GLY A 85 14.62 -0.35 11.01
CA GLY A 85 15.77 0.43 11.48
C GLY A 85 16.40 -0.15 12.75
N LYS A 86 15.58 -0.54 13.73
CA LYS A 86 16.05 -1.20 14.97
C LYS A 86 16.76 -2.51 14.67
N LEU A 87 16.19 -3.33 13.81
CA LEU A 87 16.75 -4.65 13.47
C LEU A 87 18.11 -4.58 12.77
N VAL A 88 18.44 -3.46 12.13
CA VAL A 88 19.70 -3.27 11.41
C VAL A 88 20.60 -2.17 12.01
N ASN A 89 20.39 -1.82 13.28
CA ASN A 89 21.15 -0.80 14.03
C ASN A 89 21.15 0.59 13.35
N LYS A 90 20.02 1.00 12.79
CA LYS A 90 19.82 2.29 12.10
C LYS A 90 18.53 2.99 12.56
N GLU A 91 18.15 2.82 13.84
CA GLU A 91 16.89 3.32 14.37
C GLU A 91 16.75 4.84 14.22
N ASP A 92 17.78 5.61 14.57
CA ASP A 92 17.74 7.08 14.50
C ASP A 92 17.57 7.57 13.05
N LYS A 93 18.30 6.95 12.11
CA LYS A 93 18.14 7.22 10.69
C LYS A 93 16.71 6.87 10.21
N ALA A 94 16.17 5.75 10.67
CA ALA A 94 14.81 5.34 10.32
C ALA A 94 13.78 6.34 10.85
N LYS A 95 13.88 6.78 12.10
CA LYS A 95 13.02 7.79 12.70
C LYS A 95 13.06 9.11 11.92
N GLN A 96 14.26 9.59 11.61
CA GLN A 96 14.43 10.82 10.84
C GLN A 96 13.73 10.71 9.48
N GLN A 97 14.05 9.68 8.69
CA GLN A 97 13.50 9.48 7.35
C GLN A 97 11.97 9.26 7.36
N ALA A 98 11.46 8.50 8.34
CA ALA A 98 10.01 8.30 8.50
C ALA A 98 9.27 9.62 8.77
N ASN A 99 9.85 10.48 9.63
CA ASN A 99 9.26 11.77 9.95
C ASN A 99 9.32 12.75 8.77
N GLU A 100 10.40 12.73 7.98
CA GLU A 100 10.53 13.56 6.78
C GLU A 100 9.46 13.20 5.75
N VAL A 101 9.27 11.90 5.46
CA VAL A 101 8.23 11.44 4.51
C VAL A 101 6.84 11.73 5.06
N ALA A 102 6.58 11.48 6.33
CA ALA A 102 5.28 11.77 6.93
C ALA A 102 4.92 13.25 6.86
N LYS A 103 5.87 14.15 7.16
CA LYS A 103 5.69 15.60 7.06
C LYS A 103 5.39 16.04 5.63
N LYS A 104 6.11 15.46 4.65
CA LYS A 104 5.88 15.72 3.22
C LYS A 104 4.47 15.31 2.80
N LEU A 105 4.06 14.09 3.15
CA LEU A 105 2.71 13.59 2.80
C LEU A 105 1.60 14.42 3.47
N GLU A 106 1.79 14.84 4.73
CA GLU A 106 0.84 15.71 5.40
C GLU A 106 0.73 17.08 4.72
N GLN A 107 1.85 17.65 4.28
CA GLN A 107 1.86 18.90 3.51
C GLN A 107 1.15 18.73 2.16
N ASP A 108 1.46 17.65 1.44
CA ASP A 108 0.80 17.30 0.18
C ASP A 108 -0.72 17.14 0.38
N GLY A 109 -1.14 16.51 1.47
CA GLY A 109 -2.56 16.39 1.82
C GLY A 109 -3.24 17.72 2.12
N LYS A 110 -2.54 18.68 2.72
CA LYS A 110 -3.07 20.05 2.90
C LYS A 110 -3.28 20.75 1.58
N GLU A 111 -2.34 20.60 0.63
CA GLU A 111 -2.46 21.17 -0.72
C GLU A 111 -3.61 20.51 -1.51
N ILE A 112 -3.74 19.18 -1.44
CA ILE A 112 -4.87 18.44 -2.01
C ILE A 112 -6.18 19.00 -1.46
N LYS A 113 -6.36 19.04 -0.14
CA LYS A 113 -7.60 19.52 0.50
C LYS A 113 -7.92 20.99 0.17
N LYS A 114 -6.90 21.83 -0.01
CA LYS A 114 -7.11 23.20 -0.48
C LYS A 114 -7.67 23.24 -1.91
N HIS A 115 -7.33 22.27 -2.74
CA HIS A 115 -7.77 22.19 -4.13
C HIS A 115 -9.17 21.58 -4.28
N ILE A 116 -9.45 20.47 -3.60
CA ILE A 116 -10.68 19.69 -3.75
C ILE A 116 -11.72 19.91 -2.65
N GLY A 117 -11.38 20.64 -1.59
CA GLY A 117 -12.21 20.83 -0.40
C GLY A 117 -11.79 19.94 0.78
N ASN A 118 -12.02 20.45 1.99
CA ASN A 118 -11.65 19.75 3.23
C ASN A 118 -12.53 18.53 3.54
N ASP A 119 -13.72 18.48 2.98
CA ASP A 119 -14.73 17.46 3.26
C ASP A 119 -14.80 16.38 2.20
N ALA A 120 -14.05 16.52 1.11
CA ALA A 120 -13.98 15.54 0.05
C ALA A 120 -13.55 14.15 0.57
N THR A 121 -14.30 13.13 0.16
CA THR A 121 -14.14 11.74 0.57
C THR A 121 -13.52 10.89 -0.53
N PHE A 122 -12.77 9.87 -0.12
CA PHE A 122 -12.10 8.94 -1.01
C PHE A 122 -12.52 7.51 -0.76
N SER A 123 -12.59 6.73 -1.82
CA SER A 123 -12.73 5.28 -1.75
C SER A 123 -11.69 4.59 -2.63
N ILE A 124 -10.98 3.61 -2.07
CA ILE A 124 -10.10 2.74 -2.85
C ILE A 124 -10.89 1.48 -3.19
N MET A 125 -11.17 1.27 -4.47
CA MET A 125 -11.97 0.15 -4.95
C MET A 125 -11.25 -0.65 -6.04
N ASP A 126 -10.92 -1.90 -5.76
CA ASP A 126 -10.40 -2.85 -6.76
C ASP A 126 -11.60 -3.48 -7.49
N ILE A 127 -11.80 -3.08 -8.74
CA ILE A 127 -12.91 -3.53 -9.57
C ILE A 127 -12.41 -4.65 -10.49
N GLN A 128 -12.68 -5.88 -10.09
CA GLN A 128 -12.36 -7.08 -10.84
C GLN A 128 -13.53 -7.51 -11.73
N GLN A 129 -13.34 -8.53 -12.56
CA GLN A 129 -14.40 -8.98 -13.49
C GLN A 129 -15.70 -9.39 -12.79
N LYS A 130 -15.60 -10.05 -11.64
CA LYS A 130 -16.78 -10.56 -10.91
C LYS A 130 -17.05 -9.80 -9.61
N ASP A 131 -16.02 -9.29 -8.97
CA ASP A 131 -16.04 -8.81 -7.60
C ASP A 131 -15.51 -7.38 -7.50
N ILE A 132 -16.02 -6.66 -6.53
CA ILE A 132 -15.51 -5.34 -6.13
C ILE A 132 -15.01 -5.49 -4.69
N TYR A 133 -13.79 -5.03 -4.45
CA TYR A 133 -13.21 -4.97 -3.11
C TYR A 133 -12.90 -3.53 -2.73
N GLN A 134 -13.20 -3.15 -1.50
CA GLN A 134 -12.84 -1.85 -0.96
C GLN A 134 -11.80 -2.01 0.13
N PHE A 135 -10.81 -1.11 0.14
CA PHE A 135 -9.72 -1.11 1.10
C PHE A 135 -9.83 0.09 2.04
N GLY A 136 -9.73 -0.20 3.33
CA GLY A 136 -9.70 0.79 4.40
C GLY A 136 -8.28 1.23 4.77
N PRO A 137 -8.16 2.17 5.74
CA PRO A 137 -6.87 2.67 6.23
C PRO A 137 -5.93 1.54 6.68
N ARG A 138 -4.65 1.67 6.41
CA ARG A 138 -3.58 0.72 6.80
C ARG A 138 -3.70 -0.67 6.21
N PHE A 139 -4.37 -0.82 5.08
CA PHE A 139 -4.43 -2.09 4.37
C PHE A 139 -3.26 -2.28 3.40
N GLY A 140 -2.58 -1.22 3.02
CA GLY A 140 -1.75 -1.14 1.83
C GLY A 140 -2.58 -0.69 0.62
N ARG A 141 -2.18 -1.06 -0.58
CA ARG A 141 -2.90 -0.67 -1.81
C ARG A 141 -3.10 0.83 -1.97
N GLY A 142 -2.17 1.64 -1.44
CA GLY A 142 -2.24 3.10 -1.47
C GLY A 142 -3.00 3.74 -0.28
N SER A 143 -3.66 2.94 0.57
CA SER A 143 -4.44 3.44 1.70
C SER A 143 -3.58 4.15 2.74
N ASP A 144 -2.35 3.70 2.96
CA ASP A 144 -1.39 4.32 3.86
C ASP A 144 -1.05 5.76 3.41
N ILE A 145 -1.02 6.00 2.09
CA ILE A 145 -0.74 7.31 1.51
C ILE A 145 -1.96 8.22 1.68
N LEU A 146 -3.14 7.76 1.27
CA LEU A 146 -4.36 8.56 1.30
C LEU A 146 -4.80 8.89 2.72
N TYR A 147 -5.00 7.87 3.55
CA TYR A 147 -5.65 8.06 4.84
C TYR A 147 -4.63 8.39 5.95
N ASP A 148 -3.48 7.72 6.00
CA ASP A 148 -2.46 7.97 7.03
C ASP A 148 -1.47 9.08 6.63
N GLY A 149 -1.18 9.26 5.34
CA GLY A 149 -0.29 10.29 4.82
C GLY A 149 -0.99 11.62 4.58
N PHE A 150 -1.86 11.70 3.58
CA PHE A 150 -2.58 12.92 3.19
C PHE A 150 -3.68 13.33 4.16
N LYS A 151 -4.12 12.43 5.05
CA LYS A 151 -5.22 12.67 5.99
C LYS A 151 -6.51 13.09 5.28
N VAL A 152 -6.79 12.51 4.12
CA VAL A 152 -8.08 12.65 3.46
C VAL A 152 -9.12 11.74 4.12
N LYS A 153 -10.38 12.05 3.93
CA LYS A 153 -11.48 11.30 4.54
C LYS A 153 -11.82 10.06 3.71
N GLN A 154 -12.08 8.95 4.38
CA GLN A 154 -12.78 7.83 3.76
C GLN A 154 -14.27 8.16 3.68
N ASP A 155 -14.98 7.58 2.70
CA ASP A 155 -16.46 7.64 2.69
C ASP A 155 -17.02 7.16 4.03
N PRO A 156 -17.97 7.88 4.66
CA PRO A 156 -18.48 7.57 6.01
C PRO A 156 -19.19 6.23 6.11
N GLU A 157 -20.00 5.86 5.10
CA GLU A 157 -20.70 4.57 5.11
C GLU A 157 -19.75 3.42 4.89
N ALA A 158 -18.75 3.59 4.01
CA ALA A 158 -17.67 2.64 3.84
C ALA A 158 -16.84 2.48 5.11
N GLN A 159 -16.50 3.58 5.79
CA GLN A 159 -15.75 3.54 7.05
C GLN A 159 -16.52 2.78 8.14
N LYS A 160 -17.83 3.00 8.25
CA LYS A 160 -18.71 2.33 9.22
C LYS A 160 -18.85 0.84 8.94
N ALA A 161 -18.90 0.44 7.65
CA ALA A 161 -19.04 -0.94 7.23
C ALA A 161 -17.69 -1.72 7.24
N MET A 162 -16.55 -1.02 7.30
CA MET A 162 -15.22 -1.62 7.18
C MET A 162 -14.91 -2.57 8.33
N PRO A 163 -14.64 -3.86 8.06
CA PRO A 163 -14.30 -4.82 9.09
C PRO A 163 -12.87 -4.62 9.64
N ALA A 164 -12.54 -5.36 10.70
CA ALA A 164 -11.22 -5.31 11.33
C ALA A 164 -10.06 -5.71 10.39
N GLU A 165 -10.34 -6.52 9.39
CA GLU A 165 -9.41 -6.92 8.33
C GLU A 165 -9.03 -5.78 7.38
N ARG A 166 -9.77 -4.67 7.45
CA ARG A 166 -9.56 -3.44 6.68
C ARG A 166 -9.75 -3.59 5.18
N PHE A 167 -10.44 -4.62 4.75
CA PHE A 167 -10.96 -4.76 3.40
C PHE A 167 -12.31 -5.45 3.42
N MET A 168 -13.14 -5.18 2.44
CA MET A 168 -14.43 -5.83 2.31
C MET A 168 -14.76 -6.07 0.84
N LYS A 169 -15.52 -7.14 0.59
CA LYS A 169 -16.19 -7.35 -0.69
C LYS A 169 -17.44 -6.48 -0.74
N VAL A 170 -17.56 -5.66 -1.76
CA VAL A 170 -18.69 -4.75 -1.98
C VAL A 170 -19.70 -5.42 -2.91
N PRO A 171 -20.94 -5.68 -2.48
CA PRO A 171 -22.00 -6.05 -3.41
C PRO A 171 -22.18 -4.97 -4.47
N LYS A 172 -22.35 -5.38 -5.74
CA LYS A 172 -22.42 -4.41 -6.86
C LYS A 172 -23.51 -3.37 -6.64
N GLU A 173 -24.67 -3.77 -6.10
CA GLU A 173 -25.78 -2.91 -5.76
C GLU A 173 -25.50 -1.89 -4.65
N LYS A 174 -24.43 -2.11 -3.89
CA LYS A 174 -23.96 -1.22 -2.83
C LYS A 174 -22.79 -0.32 -3.25
N PHE A 175 -22.38 -0.40 -4.52
CA PHE A 175 -21.24 0.37 -5.00
C PHE A 175 -21.38 1.87 -4.73
N ASN A 176 -22.54 2.46 -5.05
CA ASN A 176 -22.80 3.88 -4.85
C ASN A 176 -22.90 4.28 -3.38
N ASP A 177 -23.30 3.37 -2.50
CA ASP A 177 -23.42 3.64 -1.06
C ASP A 177 -22.03 3.79 -0.39
N TYR A 178 -20.99 3.21 -1.00
CA TYR A 178 -19.64 3.19 -0.45
C TYR A 178 -18.61 3.94 -1.31
N ALA A 179 -19.07 4.54 -2.41
CA ALA A 179 -18.24 5.37 -3.28
C ALA A 179 -18.07 6.77 -2.66
N GLY A 180 -16.84 7.20 -2.45
CA GLY A 180 -16.55 8.59 -2.07
C GLY A 180 -16.65 9.55 -3.26
N ASP A 181 -16.41 10.84 -3.01
CA ASP A 181 -16.35 11.88 -4.06
C ASP A 181 -15.23 11.62 -5.06
N TYR A 182 -14.20 10.88 -4.64
CA TYR A 182 -13.07 10.45 -5.45
C TYR A 182 -12.88 8.95 -5.38
N LEU A 183 -12.75 8.31 -6.55
CA LEU A 183 -12.46 6.88 -6.66
C LEU A 183 -11.00 6.65 -7.04
N MET A 184 -10.29 5.89 -6.23
CA MET A 184 -8.94 5.42 -6.47
C MET A 184 -9.01 3.96 -6.88
N ILE A 185 -8.69 3.66 -8.13
CA ILE A 185 -8.89 2.33 -8.73
C ILE A 185 -7.53 1.70 -9.07
N PRO A 186 -7.05 0.72 -8.29
CA PRO A 186 -5.86 -0.05 -8.65
C PRO A 186 -6.15 -0.91 -9.88
N THR A 187 -5.31 -0.81 -10.89
CA THR A 187 -5.41 -1.59 -12.12
C THR A 187 -4.04 -2.10 -12.55
N PRO A 188 -3.95 -3.18 -13.33
CA PRO A 188 -2.70 -3.52 -13.98
C PRO A 188 -2.20 -2.31 -14.79
N ASP A 189 -0.92 -1.95 -14.60
CA ASP A 189 -0.26 -0.85 -15.30
C ASP A 189 -0.85 0.57 -15.10
N GLY A 190 -1.80 0.76 -14.19
CA GLY A 190 -2.40 2.07 -13.88
C GLY A 190 -3.30 2.64 -14.97
N LYS A 191 -3.72 1.84 -15.94
CA LYS A 191 -4.63 2.27 -16.99
C LYS A 191 -6.10 2.07 -16.62
N LYS A 192 -6.98 2.73 -17.36
CA LYS A 192 -8.43 2.61 -17.19
C LYS A 192 -8.86 1.14 -17.11
N SER A 193 -9.67 0.82 -16.12
CA SER A 193 -10.21 -0.54 -15.91
C SER A 193 -10.99 -1.02 -17.13
N LYS A 194 -10.84 -2.32 -17.45
CA LYS A 194 -11.58 -3.02 -18.48
C LYS A 194 -12.61 -4.00 -17.90
N ALA A 195 -12.88 -3.91 -16.59
CA ALA A 195 -13.89 -4.75 -15.95
C ALA A 195 -15.29 -4.41 -16.51
N GLU A 196 -16.11 -5.44 -16.75
CA GLU A 196 -17.47 -5.29 -17.30
C GLU A 196 -18.31 -4.31 -16.47
N PHE A 197 -18.16 -4.33 -15.14
CA PHE A 197 -18.86 -3.40 -14.25
C PHE A 197 -18.67 -1.93 -14.65
N THR A 198 -17.51 -1.55 -15.17
CA THR A 198 -17.22 -0.16 -15.58
C THR A 198 -17.95 0.27 -16.86
N THR A 199 -18.72 -0.62 -17.48
CA THR A 199 -19.62 -0.31 -18.59
C THR A 199 -21.08 -0.19 -18.18
N SER A 200 -21.42 -0.59 -16.95
CA SER A 200 -22.78 -0.61 -16.40
C SER A 200 -23.36 0.79 -16.18
N ASP A 201 -24.70 0.89 -16.13
CA ASP A 201 -25.37 2.15 -15.81
C ASP A 201 -25.10 2.58 -14.35
N MET A 202 -24.93 1.61 -13.45
CA MET A 202 -24.57 1.90 -12.04
C MET A 202 -23.22 2.62 -11.95
N TRP A 203 -22.23 2.18 -12.70
CA TRP A 203 -20.93 2.85 -12.80
C TRP A 203 -21.07 4.24 -13.42
N LYS A 204 -21.72 4.35 -14.59
CA LYS A 204 -21.84 5.61 -15.34
C LYS A 204 -22.63 6.69 -14.56
N ASN A 205 -23.62 6.26 -13.78
CA ASN A 205 -24.45 7.16 -12.97
C ASN A 205 -23.86 7.45 -11.57
N ASN A 206 -22.70 6.85 -11.24
CA ASN A 206 -22.01 7.19 -10.01
C ASN A 206 -21.49 8.64 -10.07
N GLU A 207 -21.64 9.39 -9.00
CA GLU A 207 -21.33 10.82 -8.96
C GLU A 207 -19.84 11.09 -9.22
N ALA A 208 -18.94 10.36 -8.59
CA ALA A 208 -17.50 10.49 -8.83
C ALA A 208 -17.13 10.19 -10.31
N VAL A 209 -17.77 9.20 -10.92
CA VAL A 209 -17.56 8.85 -12.33
C VAL A 209 -18.10 9.94 -13.26
N ALA A 210 -19.31 10.44 -12.99
CA ALA A 210 -19.95 11.50 -13.78
C ALA A 210 -19.15 12.82 -13.74
N GLN A 211 -18.50 13.10 -12.60
CA GLN A 211 -17.63 14.27 -12.41
C GLN A 211 -16.17 14.02 -12.85
N ASN A 212 -15.86 12.86 -13.43
CA ASN A 212 -14.51 12.45 -13.82
C ASN A 212 -13.51 12.36 -12.66
N ASN A 213 -13.97 12.16 -11.41
CA ASN A 213 -13.16 12.02 -10.20
C ASN A 213 -12.66 10.57 -10.00
N VAL A 214 -12.16 9.93 -11.06
CA VAL A 214 -11.66 8.56 -11.04
C VAL A 214 -10.19 8.54 -11.38
N ILE A 215 -9.37 8.05 -10.45
CA ILE A 215 -7.92 7.96 -10.57
C ILE A 215 -7.54 6.49 -10.68
N TYR A 216 -6.90 6.11 -11.78
CA TYR A 216 -6.36 4.77 -12.00
C TYR A 216 -4.88 4.76 -11.67
N TYR A 217 -4.43 3.78 -10.91
CA TYR A 217 -3.02 3.64 -10.53
C TYR A 217 -2.56 2.19 -10.56
N ASP A 218 -1.24 2.01 -10.64
CA ASP A 218 -0.61 0.71 -10.79
C ASP A 218 -0.79 -0.16 -9.54
N ALA A 219 -1.54 -1.25 -9.70
CA ALA A 219 -1.87 -2.18 -8.63
C ALA A 219 -0.65 -2.94 -8.09
N ASP A 220 0.33 -3.25 -8.94
CA ASP A 220 1.55 -3.97 -8.56
C ASP A 220 2.46 -3.11 -7.68
N GLU A 221 2.58 -1.82 -8.01
CA GLU A 221 3.31 -0.88 -7.16
C GLU A 221 2.60 -0.63 -5.83
N ALA A 222 1.27 -0.63 -5.83
CA ALA A 222 0.47 -0.38 -4.65
C ALA A 222 0.47 -1.52 -3.60
N ILE A 223 1.06 -2.67 -3.92
CA ILE A 223 1.27 -3.77 -2.96
C ILE A 223 2.26 -3.37 -1.87
N TYR A 224 3.18 -2.46 -2.18
CA TYR A 224 4.28 -2.11 -1.30
C TYR A 224 3.93 -0.95 -0.38
N SER A 225 4.26 -1.08 0.91
CA SER A 225 4.16 -0.02 1.93
C SER A 225 5.52 0.32 2.52
N ASP A 226 6.60 0.17 1.73
CA ASP A 226 7.90 0.70 2.11
C ASP A 226 8.01 2.19 1.83
N LEU A 227 8.94 2.83 2.54
CA LEU A 227 9.03 4.29 2.54
C LEU A 227 9.44 4.90 1.19
N ILE A 228 10.14 4.14 0.32
CA ILE A 228 10.47 4.58 -1.05
C ILE A 228 9.20 4.60 -1.89
N THR A 229 8.45 3.51 -1.86
CA THR A 229 7.20 3.37 -2.62
C THR A 229 6.16 4.39 -2.16
N ILE A 230 5.97 4.54 -0.84
CA ILE A 230 5.03 5.52 -0.27
C ILE A 230 5.36 6.94 -0.71
N GLU A 231 6.64 7.33 -0.68
CA GLU A 231 7.07 8.66 -1.12
C GLU A 231 6.81 8.89 -2.61
N LYS A 232 7.20 7.95 -3.47
CA LYS A 232 7.05 8.05 -4.92
C LYS A 232 5.59 7.98 -5.38
N GLN A 233 4.85 7.06 -4.81
CA GLN A 233 3.42 6.90 -5.12
C GLN A 233 2.60 8.08 -4.56
N GLY A 234 3.00 8.64 -3.40
CA GLY A 234 2.42 9.86 -2.86
C GLY A 234 2.59 11.05 -3.78
N GLU A 235 3.78 11.25 -4.38
CA GLU A 235 4.02 12.28 -5.40
C GLU A 235 3.10 12.10 -6.62
N GLN A 236 2.94 10.85 -7.07
CA GLN A 236 2.04 10.52 -8.18
C GLN A 236 0.57 10.81 -7.83
N PHE A 237 0.09 10.30 -6.70
CA PHE A 237 -1.30 10.51 -6.26
C PHE A 237 -1.64 11.99 -6.13
N LYS A 238 -0.78 12.77 -5.48
CA LYS A 238 -0.96 14.22 -5.39
C LYS A 238 -1.13 14.86 -6.76
N LYS A 239 -0.22 14.53 -7.69
CA LYS A 239 -0.26 15.10 -9.06
C LYS A 239 -1.57 14.74 -9.77
N GLU A 240 -2.00 13.49 -9.67
CA GLU A 240 -3.23 13.02 -10.32
C GLU A 240 -4.47 13.66 -9.71
N ILE A 241 -4.56 13.74 -8.38
CA ILE A 241 -5.70 14.35 -7.68
C ILE A 241 -5.82 15.86 -8.02
N ILE A 242 -4.72 16.59 -8.05
CA ILE A 242 -4.75 18.03 -8.35
C ILE A 242 -5.05 18.32 -9.83
N ASN A 243 -4.67 17.43 -10.74
CA ASN A 243 -4.90 17.60 -12.17
C ASN A 243 -6.23 17.02 -12.67
N ILE A 244 -7.03 16.45 -11.79
CA ILE A 244 -8.35 15.96 -12.12
C ILE A 244 -9.31 17.16 -12.15
N ASN A 245 -9.86 17.47 -13.31
CA ASN A 245 -10.88 18.49 -13.56
C ASN A 245 -11.75 18.02 -14.70
#